data_92198a13babef3fd1afecd79e17a555e
#
_entry.id   92198a13babef3fd1afecd79e17a555e
#
_cell.length_a   1.000
_cell.length_b   1.000
_cell.length_c   1.000
_cell.angle_alpha   90.00
_cell.angle_beta   90.00
_cell.angle_gamma   90.00
#
_symmetry.space_group_name_H-M   'P 1'
#
loop_
_entity.id
_entity.type
_entity.pdbx_description
1 polymer ?
#
loop_
_entity_poly.entity_id
_entity_poly.type
_entity_poly.pdbx_seq_one_letter_code
_entity_poly.pdbx_strand_id
1 'polypeptide(L)'
;MFGFFKRKKAPEQVSEVPYILAIADCISHNNSTVHDSLERCRNDRAAYAAQFAERFAERGIDAASCDMDTLCWIAMADELEAAHALIGVDSSSELEDFLWAVSQLNGGEKLDFSGLDLSEDADVFQWCAACNELLRQQGMLLCGVDIDSDDLQLILVTAAEYDKISALAEQAGHRIAPAETL
;
A
#
# COMPACT_ATOMS: atom_id res chain seq x y z
N MET A 1 24.24 41.70 -32.40
CA MET A 1 23.35 41.71 -31.23
C MET A 1 22.89 40.27 -31.01
N PHE A 2 23.58 39.49 -30.19
CA PHE A 2 23.28 38.07 -29.94
C PHE A 2 22.32 37.99 -28.75
N GLY A 3 21.08 37.58 -29.01
CA GLY A 3 20.08 37.35 -27.98
C GLY A 3 20.37 36.05 -27.24
N PHE A 4 20.72 36.15 -25.96
CA PHE A 4 20.80 35.02 -25.04
C PHE A 4 19.37 34.51 -24.72
N PHE A 5 18.95 33.42 -25.36
CA PHE A 5 17.78 32.68 -24.92
C PHE A 5 18.13 32.00 -23.59
N LYS A 6 17.68 32.59 -22.47
CA LYS A 6 17.62 31.87 -21.18
C LYS A 6 16.66 30.67 -21.35
N ARG A 7 17.21 29.47 -21.44
CA ARG A 7 16.43 28.24 -21.24
C ARG A 7 15.78 28.36 -19.86
N LYS A 8 14.44 28.41 -19.81
CA LYS A 8 13.70 28.18 -18.57
C LYS A 8 14.09 26.77 -18.11
N LYS A 9 14.67 26.64 -16.90
CA LYS A 9 14.79 25.37 -16.20
C LYS A 9 13.37 24.78 -16.11
N ALA A 10 13.23 23.52 -16.53
CA ALA A 10 12.00 22.77 -16.23
C ALA A 10 11.80 22.82 -14.69
N PRO A 11 10.56 22.86 -14.20
CA PRO A 11 10.33 22.77 -12.76
C PRO A 11 11.03 21.51 -12.27
N GLU A 12 11.81 21.64 -11.21
CA GLU A 12 12.46 20.55 -10.51
C GLU A 12 11.32 19.65 -10.01
N GLN A 13 11.21 18.44 -10.54
CA GLN A 13 10.22 17.47 -10.11
C GLN A 13 10.58 17.11 -8.67
N VAL A 14 9.76 17.53 -7.72
CA VAL A 14 9.95 17.17 -6.30
C VAL A 14 9.65 15.68 -6.22
N SER A 15 10.61 14.89 -5.75
CA SER A 15 10.40 13.47 -5.52
C SER A 15 9.34 13.25 -4.45
N GLU A 16 8.43 12.32 -4.67
CA GLU A 16 7.32 11.98 -3.79
C GLU A 16 7.69 10.87 -2.79
N VAL A 17 8.89 10.30 -2.93
CA VAL A 17 9.42 9.25 -2.05
C VAL A 17 9.34 9.56 -0.55
N PRO A 18 9.55 10.82 -0.07
CA PRO A 18 9.36 11.13 1.35
C PRO A 18 7.95 10.87 1.87
N TYR A 19 6.92 11.00 1.04
CA TYR A 19 5.54 10.68 1.41
C TYR A 19 5.34 9.18 1.53
N ILE A 20 5.89 8.40 0.58
CA ILE A 20 5.85 6.94 0.57
C ILE A 20 6.51 6.36 1.83
N LEU A 21 7.69 6.86 2.22
CA LEU A 21 8.35 6.48 3.47
C LEU A 21 7.49 6.77 4.70
N ALA A 22 6.86 7.95 4.75
CA ALA A 22 6.00 8.32 5.87
C ALA A 22 4.72 7.47 5.96
N ILE A 23 4.20 7.00 4.81
CA ILE A 23 3.08 6.06 4.73
C ILE A 23 3.53 4.69 5.27
N ALA A 24 4.66 4.19 4.78
CA ALA A 24 5.23 2.91 5.21
C ALA A 24 5.50 2.86 6.72
N ASP A 25 6.10 3.92 7.27
CA ASP A 25 6.36 4.06 8.71
C ASP A 25 5.05 4.04 9.52
N CYS A 26 4.02 4.71 9.01
CA CYS A 26 2.72 4.75 9.67
C CYS A 26 2.07 3.36 9.70
N ILE A 27 1.97 2.68 8.55
CA ILE A 27 1.32 1.37 8.42
C ILE A 27 2.09 0.28 9.16
N SER A 28 3.43 0.30 9.09
CA SER A 28 4.30 -0.69 9.74
C SER A 28 4.59 -0.40 11.21
N HIS A 29 4.00 0.67 11.78
CA HIS A 29 4.30 1.15 13.15
C HIS A 29 5.79 1.41 13.39
N ASN A 30 6.45 2.07 12.43
CA ASN A 30 7.88 2.38 12.40
C ASN A 30 8.78 1.12 12.44
N ASN A 31 8.41 0.09 11.71
CA ASN A 31 9.26 -1.09 11.54
C ASN A 31 10.55 -0.71 10.80
N SER A 32 11.68 -0.79 11.50
CA SER A 32 12.98 -0.37 10.95
C SER A 32 13.40 -1.19 9.74
N THR A 33 12.99 -2.46 9.62
CA THR A 33 13.31 -3.29 8.44
C THR A 33 12.63 -2.76 7.20
N VAL A 34 11.34 -2.37 7.30
CA VAL A 34 10.59 -1.75 6.21
C VAL A 34 11.22 -0.40 5.84
N HIS A 35 11.46 0.45 6.84
CA HIS A 35 12.08 1.77 6.63
C HIS A 35 13.43 1.68 5.92
N ASP A 36 14.36 0.88 6.46
CA ASP A 36 15.72 0.74 5.93
C ASP A 36 15.73 0.15 4.51
N SER A 37 14.79 -0.77 4.22
CA SER A 37 14.65 -1.36 2.88
C SER A 37 14.19 -0.31 1.86
N LEU A 38 13.22 0.54 2.21
CA LEU A 38 12.74 1.61 1.34
C LEU A 38 13.77 2.74 1.17
N GLU A 39 14.51 3.10 2.23
CA GLU A 39 15.64 4.03 2.12
C GLU A 39 16.72 3.47 1.18
N ARG A 40 16.95 2.17 1.18
CA ARG A 40 17.88 1.52 0.24
C ARG A 40 17.33 1.54 -1.18
N CYS A 41 16.02 1.30 -1.39
CA CYS A 41 15.37 1.44 -2.69
C CYS A 41 15.59 2.84 -3.27
N ARG A 42 15.40 3.85 -2.45
CA ARG A 42 15.58 5.26 -2.81
C ARG A 42 17.04 5.62 -3.13
N ASN A 43 17.98 5.16 -2.30
CA ASN A 43 19.38 5.59 -2.35
C ASN A 43 20.24 4.75 -3.31
N ASP A 44 19.88 3.47 -3.53
CA ASP A 44 20.59 2.55 -4.43
C ASP A 44 19.61 1.66 -5.19
N ARG A 45 18.87 2.29 -6.09
CA ARG A 45 17.87 1.63 -6.94
C ARG A 45 18.40 0.38 -7.64
N ALA A 46 19.63 0.47 -8.19
CA ALA A 46 20.18 -0.61 -9.00
C ALA A 46 20.45 -1.86 -8.14
N ALA A 47 21.00 -1.68 -6.95
CA ALA A 47 21.24 -2.78 -6.02
C ALA A 47 19.91 -3.34 -5.47
N TYR A 48 18.93 -2.47 -5.17
CA TYR A 48 17.61 -2.89 -4.71
C TYR A 48 16.88 -3.70 -5.77
N ALA A 49 16.79 -3.18 -7.00
CA ALA A 49 16.15 -3.86 -8.13
C ALA A 49 16.83 -5.21 -8.45
N ALA A 50 18.15 -5.30 -8.37
CA ALA A 50 18.87 -6.55 -8.58
C ALA A 50 18.61 -7.58 -7.46
N GLN A 51 18.49 -7.13 -6.22
CA GLN A 51 18.19 -8.00 -5.08
C GLN A 51 16.77 -8.59 -5.15
N PHE A 52 15.80 -7.83 -5.63
CA PHE A 52 14.38 -8.21 -5.68
C PHE A 52 13.87 -8.43 -7.11
N ALA A 53 14.78 -8.78 -8.03
CA ALA A 53 14.47 -8.91 -9.46
C ALA A 53 13.30 -9.88 -9.75
N GLU A 54 13.19 -10.97 -8.98
CA GLU A 54 12.10 -11.95 -9.14
C GLU A 54 10.74 -11.33 -8.81
N ARG A 55 10.61 -10.58 -7.70
CA ARG A 55 9.37 -9.90 -7.32
C ARG A 55 8.87 -8.94 -8.41
N PHE A 56 9.78 -8.14 -8.96
CA PHE A 56 9.44 -7.21 -10.04
C PHE A 56 9.07 -7.93 -11.34
N ALA A 57 9.76 -9.03 -11.66
CA ALA A 57 9.47 -9.83 -12.85
C ALA A 57 8.10 -10.51 -12.75
N GLU A 58 7.70 -11.02 -11.59
CA GLU A 58 6.39 -11.61 -11.33
C GLU A 58 5.25 -10.61 -11.55
N ARG A 59 5.48 -9.33 -11.21
CA ARG A 59 4.53 -8.23 -11.46
C ARG A 59 4.63 -7.64 -12.88
N GLY A 60 5.52 -8.17 -13.73
CA GLY A 60 5.76 -7.62 -15.07
C GLY A 60 6.42 -6.24 -15.10
N ILE A 61 7.07 -5.83 -14.00
CA ILE A 61 7.69 -4.52 -13.85
C ILE A 61 9.16 -4.58 -14.23
N ASP A 62 9.58 -3.72 -15.17
CA ASP A 62 10.99 -3.46 -15.42
C ASP A 62 11.51 -2.41 -14.44
N ALA A 63 12.03 -2.88 -13.31
CA ALA A 63 12.56 -2.03 -12.25
C ALA A 63 13.73 -1.11 -12.69
N ALA A 64 14.37 -1.38 -13.83
CA ALA A 64 15.42 -0.53 -14.36
C ALA A 64 14.87 0.71 -15.10
N SER A 65 13.69 0.60 -15.70
CA SER A 65 13.08 1.63 -16.55
C SER A 65 11.89 2.36 -15.94
N CYS A 66 11.20 1.80 -14.93
CA CYS A 66 10.09 2.51 -14.27
C CYS A 66 10.61 3.77 -13.55
N ASP A 67 9.77 4.76 -13.27
CA ASP A 67 10.18 5.92 -12.47
C ASP A 67 10.43 5.54 -11.00
N MET A 68 11.09 6.45 -10.25
CA MET A 68 11.48 6.16 -8.87
C MET A 68 10.28 6.10 -7.92
N ASP A 69 9.28 6.93 -8.14
CA ASP A 69 8.13 7.05 -7.25
C ASP A 69 7.25 5.79 -7.41
N THR A 70 7.02 5.32 -8.64
CA THR A 70 6.37 4.02 -8.92
C THR A 70 7.16 2.86 -8.30
N LEU A 71 8.48 2.82 -8.49
CA LEU A 71 9.30 1.75 -7.90
C LEU A 71 9.19 1.71 -6.38
N CYS A 72 9.29 2.87 -5.72
CA CYS A 72 9.18 2.95 -4.26
C CYS A 72 7.77 2.60 -3.76
N TRP A 73 6.71 2.93 -4.54
CA TRP A 73 5.34 2.58 -4.19
C TRP A 73 5.12 1.06 -4.19
N ILE A 74 5.58 0.39 -5.23
CA ILE A 74 5.52 -1.08 -5.32
C ILE A 74 6.42 -1.72 -4.25
N ALA A 75 7.64 -1.21 -4.07
CA ALA A 75 8.54 -1.68 -3.02
C ALA A 75 7.92 -1.55 -1.62
N MET A 76 7.19 -0.46 -1.37
CA MET A 76 6.46 -0.27 -0.11
C MET A 76 5.43 -1.37 0.12
N ALA A 77 4.62 -1.70 -0.88
CA ALA A 77 3.64 -2.77 -0.76
C ALA A 77 4.33 -4.11 -0.45
N ASP A 78 5.39 -4.47 -1.18
CA ASP A 78 6.14 -5.71 -0.98
C ASP A 78 6.79 -5.80 0.43
N GLU A 79 7.37 -4.69 0.93
CA GLU A 79 7.99 -4.67 2.26
C GLU A 79 6.94 -4.68 3.39
N LEU A 80 5.78 -4.05 3.18
CA LEU A 80 4.66 -4.11 4.12
C LEU A 80 4.06 -5.52 4.17
N GLU A 81 3.94 -6.20 3.02
CA GLU A 81 3.48 -7.59 2.95
C GLU A 81 4.45 -8.52 3.70
N ALA A 82 5.75 -8.39 3.47
CA ALA A 82 6.78 -9.16 4.19
C ALA A 82 6.76 -8.92 5.72
N ALA A 83 6.24 -7.77 6.15
CA ALA A 83 6.08 -7.40 7.56
C ALA A 83 4.68 -7.74 8.13
N HIS A 84 3.81 -8.43 7.39
CA HIS A 84 2.41 -8.69 7.73
C HIS A 84 1.58 -7.42 8.03
N ALA A 85 2.02 -6.28 7.51
CA ALA A 85 1.31 -5.01 7.62
C ALA A 85 0.39 -4.74 6.40
N LEU A 86 0.53 -5.55 5.36
CA LEU A 86 -0.28 -5.59 4.16
C LEU A 86 -0.50 -7.04 3.75
N ILE A 87 -1.64 -7.34 3.14
CA ILE A 87 -1.93 -8.66 2.57
C ILE A 87 -2.70 -8.52 1.26
N GLY A 88 -2.29 -9.27 0.24
CA GLY A 88 -3.03 -9.41 -1.02
C GLY A 88 -4.19 -10.40 -0.87
N VAL A 89 -5.34 -10.05 -1.43
CA VAL A 89 -6.54 -10.89 -1.50
C VAL A 89 -7.06 -10.88 -2.92
N ASP A 90 -7.14 -12.05 -3.54
CA ASP A 90 -7.74 -12.22 -4.86
C ASP A 90 -9.24 -11.86 -4.80
N SER A 91 -9.72 -11.12 -5.80
CA SER A 91 -11.14 -10.72 -5.89
C SER A 91 -12.11 -11.89 -6.01
N SER A 92 -11.61 -13.08 -6.36
CA SER A 92 -12.35 -14.35 -6.44
C SER A 92 -12.19 -15.24 -5.19
N SER A 93 -11.54 -14.75 -4.13
CA SER A 93 -11.35 -15.49 -2.87
C SER A 93 -12.69 -15.94 -2.27
N GLU A 94 -12.65 -17.08 -1.59
CA GLU A 94 -13.76 -17.51 -0.74
C GLU A 94 -13.77 -16.75 0.59
N LEU A 95 -14.93 -16.68 1.24
CA LEU A 95 -15.10 -15.93 2.50
C LEU A 95 -14.14 -16.40 3.60
N GLU A 96 -13.90 -17.70 3.72
CA GLU A 96 -12.98 -18.27 4.73
C GLU A 96 -11.55 -17.78 4.51
N ASP A 97 -11.08 -17.77 3.24
CA ASP A 97 -9.75 -17.28 2.87
C ASP A 97 -9.59 -15.78 3.10
N PHE A 98 -10.64 -15.00 2.77
CA PHE A 98 -10.66 -13.56 3.06
C PHE A 98 -10.54 -13.29 4.57
N LEU A 99 -11.35 -13.94 5.40
CA LEU A 99 -11.31 -13.76 6.86
C LEU A 99 -9.97 -14.21 7.45
N TRP A 100 -9.42 -15.30 6.94
CA TRP A 100 -8.09 -15.75 7.33
C TRP A 100 -7.04 -14.69 6.97
N ALA A 101 -7.07 -14.17 5.75
CA ALA A 101 -6.15 -13.13 5.28
C ALA A 101 -6.20 -11.89 6.18
N VAL A 102 -7.40 -11.35 6.45
CA VAL A 102 -7.56 -10.18 7.33
C VAL A 102 -7.02 -10.48 8.75
N SER A 103 -7.18 -11.71 9.25
CA SER A 103 -6.66 -12.11 10.56
C SER A 103 -5.13 -12.13 10.63
N GLN A 104 -4.42 -12.24 9.49
CA GLN A 104 -2.95 -12.22 9.43
C GLN A 104 -2.36 -10.81 9.47
N LEU A 105 -3.15 -9.78 9.20
CA LEU A 105 -2.70 -8.39 9.33
C LEU A 105 -2.32 -8.06 10.77
N ASN A 106 -1.33 -7.19 10.95
CA ASN A 106 -0.92 -6.71 12.26
C ASN A 106 -2.11 -6.15 13.05
N GLY A 107 -2.46 -6.79 14.16
CA GLY A 107 -3.66 -6.46 14.96
C GLY A 107 -4.93 -7.20 14.52
N GLY A 108 -4.92 -7.85 13.36
CA GLY A 108 -6.05 -8.61 12.84
C GLY A 108 -6.44 -9.80 13.72
N GLU A 109 -5.47 -10.39 14.40
CA GLU A 109 -5.69 -11.50 15.35
C GLU A 109 -6.58 -11.15 16.56
N LYS A 110 -6.81 -9.86 16.79
CA LYS A 110 -7.67 -9.36 17.87
C LYS A 110 -9.09 -9.05 17.40
N LEU A 111 -9.33 -9.13 16.10
CA LEU A 111 -10.62 -8.83 15.53
C LEU A 111 -11.59 -10.00 15.77
N ASP A 112 -12.76 -9.67 16.24
CA ASP A 112 -13.86 -10.63 16.43
C ASP A 112 -14.91 -10.42 15.32
N PHE A 113 -14.92 -11.32 14.36
CA PHE A 113 -15.86 -11.33 13.25
C PHE A 113 -17.13 -12.15 13.53
N SER A 114 -17.29 -12.75 14.72
CA SER A 114 -18.42 -13.63 15.05
C SER A 114 -19.77 -12.93 15.03
N GLY A 115 -19.76 -11.59 15.07
CA GLY A 115 -20.97 -10.75 14.97
C GLY A 115 -21.37 -10.34 13.56
N LEU A 116 -20.56 -10.72 12.54
CA LEU A 116 -20.84 -10.38 11.15
C LEU A 116 -21.71 -11.46 10.49
N ASP A 117 -22.79 -11.04 9.84
CA ASP A 117 -23.57 -11.87 8.95
C ASP A 117 -23.03 -11.70 7.52
N LEU A 118 -21.96 -12.45 7.20
CA LEU A 118 -21.31 -12.42 5.90
C LEU A 118 -21.87 -13.54 5.01
N SER A 119 -22.46 -13.16 3.87
CA SER A 119 -22.91 -14.12 2.87
C SER A 119 -21.74 -14.67 2.08
N GLU A 120 -21.67 -16.00 1.91
CA GLU A 120 -20.71 -16.66 1.02
C GLU A 120 -20.93 -16.28 -0.47
N ASP A 121 -22.14 -15.84 -0.83
CA ASP A 121 -22.48 -15.39 -2.19
C ASP A 121 -22.09 -13.92 -2.46
N ALA A 122 -21.60 -13.19 -1.44
CA ALA A 122 -21.12 -11.82 -1.58
C ALA A 122 -19.71 -11.78 -2.16
N ASP A 123 -19.34 -10.63 -2.72
CA ASP A 123 -17.97 -10.39 -3.18
C ASP A 123 -17.07 -9.81 -2.07
N VAL A 124 -15.76 -9.79 -2.36
CA VAL A 124 -14.73 -9.28 -1.44
C VAL A 124 -15.01 -7.83 -1.00
N PHE A 125 -15.53 -6.97 -1.89
CA PHE A 125 -15.82 -5.57 -1.56
C PHE A 125 -17.01 -5.46 -0.58
N GLN A 126 -18.01 -6.33 -0.73
CA GLN A 126 -19.14 -6.40 0.19
C GLN A 126 -18.68 -6.91 1.56
N TRP A 127 -17.78 -7.89 1.62
CA TRP A 127 -17.19 -8.34 2.89
C TRP A 127 -16.33 -7.24 3.54
N CYS A 128 -15.55 -6.49 2.76
CA CYS A 128 -14.80 -5.31 3.25
C CYS A 128 -15.75 -4.27 3.85
N ALA A 129 -16.87 -3.97 3.18
CA ALA A 129 -17.88 -3.02 3.68
C ALA A 129 -18.46 -3.46 5.03
N ALA A 130 -18.88 -4.73 5.14
CA ALA A 130 -19.43 -5.30 6.37
C ALA A 130 -18.38 -5.31 7.50
N CYS A 131 -17.14 -5.70 7.21
CA CYS A 131 -16.03 -5.61 8.16
C CYS A 131 -15.82 -4.17 8.64
N ASN A 132 -15.83 -3.21 7.72
CA ASN A 132 -15.63 -1.81 8.05
C ASN A 132 -16.77 -1.19 8.88
N GLU A 133 -18.02 -1.67 8.76
CA GLU A 133 -19.10 -1.26 9.67
C GLU A 133 -18.79 -1.64 11.12
N LEU A 134 -18.22 -2.83 11.36
CA LEU A 134 -17.82 -3.29 12.68
C LEU A 134 -16.56 -2.57 13.17
N LEU A 135 -15.53 -2.47 12.32
CA LEU A 135 -14.22 -1.91 12.63
C LEU A 135 -14.29 -0.43 13.01
N ARG A 136 -15.14 0.35 12.34
CA ARG A 136 -15.36 1.78 12.67
C ARG A 136 -15.85 1.98 14.09
N GLN A 137 -16.61 1.06 14.65
CA GLN A 137 -17.06 1.12 16.06
C GLN A 137 -15.88 0.93 17.02
N GLN A 138 -14.81 0.30 16.57
CA GLN A 138 -13.58 0.07 17.32
C GLN A 138 -12.47 1.12 16.98
N GLY A 139 -12.80 2.12 16.16
CA GLY A 139 -11.86 3.13 15.71
C GLY A 139 -10.84 2.64 14.68
N MET A 140 -11.10 1.48 14.06
CA MET A 140 -10.25 0.85 13.04
C MET A 140 -10.90 0.94 11.66
N LEU A 141 -10.09 0.73 10.63
CA LEU A 141 -10.52 0.72 9.24
C LEU A 141 -9.68 -0.26 8.42
N LEU A 142 -10.33 -1.11 7.64
CA LEU A 142 -9.72 -1.92 6.60
C LEU A 142 -9.65 -1.08 5.33
N CYS A 143 -8.45 -0.82 4.85
CA CYS A 143 -8.21 0.00 3.68
C CYS A 143 -7.53 -0.81 2.58
N GLY A 144 -7.68 -0.38 1.34
CA GLY A 144 -6.92 -0.89 0.21
C GLY A 144 -5.84 0.10 -0.22
N VAL A 145 -4.70 -0.43 -0.63
CA VAL A 145 -3.59 0.28 -1.26
C VAL A 145 -3.63 -0.01 -2.75
N ASP A 146 -3.85 1.01 -3.57
CA ASP A 146 -3.92 0.87 -5.02
C ASP A 146 -2.50 0.78 -5.61
N ILE A 147 -2.15 -0.39 -6.11
CA ILE A 147 -0.87 -0.64 -6.78
C ILE A 147 -1.06 -1.08 -8.25
N ASP A 148 -2.26 -0.83 -8.81
CA ASP A 148 -2.63 -1.27 -10.16
C ASP A 148 -2.48 -2.80 -10.34
N SER A 149 -3.00 -3.57 -9.36
CA SER A 149 -3.01 -5.05 -9.33
C SER A 149 -4.45 -5.57 -9.37
N ASP A 150 -4.62 -6.79 -9.91
CA ASP A 150 -5.91 -7.50 -9.86
C ASP A 150 -6.28 -7.94 -8.42
N ASP A 151 -5.28 -8.09 -7.54
CA ASP A 151 -5.48 -8.41 -6.13
C ASP A 151 -5.71 -7.14 -5.31
N LEU A 152 -6.64 -7.23 -4.37
CA LEU A 152 -6.91 -6.18 -3.39
C LEU A 152 -5.83 -6.19 -2.29
N GLN A 153 -5.03 -5.12 -2.20
CA GLN A 153 -3.95 -4.99 -1.23
C GLN A 153 -4.48 -4.37 0.06
N LEU A 154 -4.73 -5.18 1.07
CA LEU A 154 -5.40 -4.78 2.32
C LEU A 154 -4.41 -4.37 3.41
N ILE A 155 -4.75 -3.31 4.14
CA ILE A 155 -4.10 -2.85 5.37
C ILE A 155 -5.15 -2.59 6.45
N LEU A 156 -4.77 -2.77 7.72
CA LEU A 156 -5.61 -2.46 8.87
C LEU A 156 -4.99 -1.30 9.64
N VAL A 157 -5.72 -0.18 9.76
CA VAL A 157 -5.23 1.06 10.37
C VAL A 157 -6.30 1.67 11.29
N THR A 158 -5.90 2.58 12.17
CA THR A 158 -6.86 3.43 12.89
C THR A 158 -7.44 4.50 11.97
N ALA A 159 -8.61 5.04 12.30
CA ALA A 159 -9.21 6.15 11.56
C ALA A 159 -8.27 7.37 11.45
N ALA A 160 -7.51 7.67 12.51
CA ALA A 160 -6.55 8.78 12.52
C ALA A 160 -5.34 8.52 11.61
N GLU A 161 -4.87 7.28 11.56
CA GLU A 161 -3.81 6.87 10.63
C GLU A 161 -4.30 6.94 9.19
N TYR A 162 -5.53 6.48 8.92
CA TYR A 162 -6.13 6.57 7.60
C TYR A 162 -6.17 8.01 7.08
N ASP A 163 -6.66 8.96 7.88
CA ASP A 163 -6.70 10.38 7.48
C ASP A 163 -5.31 10.91 7.09
N LYS A 164 -4.28 10.47 7.81
CA LYS A 164 -2.90 10.86 7.52
C LYS A 164 -2.36 10.20 6.25
N ILE A 165 -2.48 8.85 6.13
CA ILE A 165 -1.87 8.12 5.02
C ILE A 165 -2.61 8.37 3.70
N SER A 166 -3.93 8.55 3.71
CA SER A 166 -4.69 8.88 2.50
C SER A 166 -4.28 10.25 1.93
N ALA A 167 -4.09 11.25 2.80
CA ALA A 167 -3.60 12.57 2.37
C ALA A 167 -2.17 12.53 1.84
N LEU A 168 -1.29 11.69 2.42
CA LEU A 168 0.08 11.50 1.93
C LEU A 168 0.10 10.74 0.60
N ALA A 169 -0.76 9.73 0.44
CA ALA A 169 -0.89 8.98 -0.82
C ALA A 169 -1.37 9.89 -1.96
N GLU A 170 -2.36 10.75 -1.72
CA GLU A 170 -2.80 11.74 -2.70
C GLU A 170 -1.67 12.70 -3.11
N GLN A 171 -0.84 13.16 -2.15
CA GLN A 171 0.33 13.99 -2.42
C GLN A 171 1.41 13.25 -3.20
N ALA A 172 1.51 11.93 -3.03
CA ALA A 172 2.40 11.06 -3.79
C ALA A 172 1.80 10.60 -5.14
N GLY A 173 0.61 11.09 -5.53
CA GLY A 173 -0.03 10.71 -6.78
C GLY A 173 -0.62 9.29 -6.77
N HIS A 174 -0.78 8.69 -5.57
CA HIS A 174 -1.29 7.35 -5.37
C HIS A 174 -2.60 7.35 -4.57
N ARG A 175 -3.20 6.17 -4.39
CA ARG A 175 -4.48 6.04 -3.72
C ARG A 175 -4.40 5.01 -2.59
N ILE A 176 -4.87 5.43 -1.39
CA ILE A 176 -5.27 4.56 -0.30
C ILE A 176 -6.69 4.95 0.08
N ALA A 177 -7.60 3.99 0.11
CA ALA A 177 -9.02 4.24 0.37
C ALA A 177 -9.62 3.13 1.24
N PRO A 178 -10.82 3.33 1.85
CA PRO A 178 -11.54 2.21 2.44
C PRO A 178 -11.69 1.08 1.42
N ALA A 179 -11.42 -0.16 1.84
CA ALA A 179 -11.25 -1.29 0.92
C ALA A 179 -12.47 -1.52 0.01
N GLU A 180 -13.67 -1.23 0.51
CA GLU A 180 -14.93 -1.33 -0.23
C GLU A 180 -15.09 -0.31 -1.36
N THR A 181 -14.19 0.67 -1.45
CA THR A 181 -14.27 1.77 -2.43
C THR A 181 -13.10 1.82 -3.41
N LEU A 182 -12.19 0.86 -3.35
CA LEU A 182 -10.98 0.84 -4.18
C LEU A 182 -11.22 0.39 -5.65
#